data_b66bf699efd1496919ed879d93fce1f0
#
_entry.id   b66bf699efd1496919ed879d93fce1f0
#
_cell.length_a   1.000
_cell.length_b   1.000
_cell.length_c   1.000
_cell.angle_alpha   90.00
_cell.angle_beta   90.00
_cell.angle_gamma   90.00
#
_symmetry.space_group_name_H-M   'P 1'
#
loop_
_entity.id
_entity.type
_entity.pdbx_description
1 polymer ?
#
loop_
_entity_poly.entity_id
_entity_poly.type
_entity_poly.pdbx_seq_one_letter_code
_entity_poly.pdbx_strand_id
1 'polypeptide(L)'
;RIKADLKEKGAYDGTSALAYAVAGCYPPKARRGRIHPATRTFQALRIAVNDELGVLDRLLQQAPDWLEPEGLLGIISFHSLEDRRVKTAFLRDERLQRITRKPVVATEQEEEANPRSRSAKWRVAQRVAPA
;
A
#
# COMPACT_ATOMS: atom_id res chain seq x y z
N ARG A 1 17.22 -7.18 16.38
CA ARG A 1 17.00 -8.63 16.32
C ARG A 1 17.46 -9.18 14.99
N ILE A 2 16.80 -8.87 13.87
CA ILE A 2 17.12 -9.42 12.52
C ILE A 2 18.62 -9.30 12.19
N LYS A 3 19.20 -8.09 12.36
CA LYS A 3 20.65 -7.90 12.10
C LYS A 3 21.55 -8.79 12.96
N ALA A 4 21.19 -9.00 14.22
CA ALA A 4 21.96 -9.87 15.13
C ALA A 4 21.85 -11.34 14.70
N ASP A 5 20.63 -11.80 14.42
CA ASP A 5 20.38 -13.17 13.99
C ASP A 5 21.09 -13.48 12.65
N LEU A 6 21.04 -12.55 11.68
CA LEU A 6 21.73 -12.71 10.39
C LEU A 6 23.25 -12.73 10.55
N LYS A 7 23.80 -11.96 11.50
CA LYS A 7 25.24 -11.97 11.79
C LYS A 7 25.70 -13.29 12.40
N GLU A 8 24.83 -13.90 13.21
CA GLU A 8 25.13 -15.17 13.91
C GLU A 8 24.85 -16.38 13.02
N LYS A 9 23.74 -16.41 12.30
CA LYS A 9 23.20 -17.58 11.58
C LYS A 9 23.30 -17.49 10.06
N GLY A 10 23.67 -16.32 9.51
CA GLY A 10 23.80 -16.08 8.08
C GLY A 10 22.47 -15.86 7.35
N ALA A 11 21.42 -16.62 7.64
CA ALA A 11 20.12 -16.52 7.01
C ALA A 11 18.98 -17.01 7.92
N TYR A 12 17.73 -16.70 7.56
CA TYR A 12 16.55 -17.33 8.12
C TYR A 12 16.11 -18.51 7.22
N ASP A 13 15.74 -19.60 7.86
CA ASP A 13 15.20 -20.77 7.16
C ASP A 13 13.70 -20.54 6.87
N GLY A 14 13.43 -19.76 5.84
CA GLY A 14 12.10 -19.44 5.36
C GLY A 14 11.35 -18.36 6.14
N THR A 15 10.13 -18.08 5.66
CA THR A 15 9.27 -17.00 6.18
C THR A 15 8.82 -17.22 7.62
N SER A 16 8.58 -18.47 8.01
CA SER A 16 8.15 -18.83 9.36
C SER A 16 9.19 -18.49 10.41
N ALA A 17 10.47 -18.76 10.13
CA ALA A 17 11.58 -18.45 11.02
C ALA A 17 11.73 -16.93 11.22
N LEU A 18 11.63 -16.15 10.14
CA LEU A 18 11.66 -14.70 10.22
C LEU A 18 10.43 -14.15 10.97
N ALA A 19 9.25 -14.67 10.68
CA ALA A 19 8.01 -14.26 11.37
C ALA A 19 8.09 -14.51 12.88
N TYR A 20 8.62 -15.67 13.29
CA TYR A 20 8.84 -16.01 14.68
C TYR A 20 9.83 -15.04 15.36
N ALA A 21 10.96 -14.74 14.70
CA ALA A 21 11.97 -13.82 15.21
C ALA A 21 11.40 -12.40 15.42
N VAL A 22 10.60 -11.92 14.45
CA VAL A 22 9.92 -10.62 14.55
C VAL A 22 8.88 -10.62 15.68
N ALA A 23 8.04 -11.65 15.76
CA ALA A 23 7.04 -11.79 16.82
C ALA A 23 7.70 -11.81 18.21
N GLY A 24 8.88 -12.41 18.33
CA GLY A 24 9.68 -12.42 19.56
C GLY A 24 10.08 -11.05 20.08
N CYS A 25 10.08 -10.01 19.24
CA CYS A 25 10.37 -8.63 19.63
C CYS A 25 9.17 -7.91 20.26
N TYR A 26 7.97 -8.49 20.22
CA TYR A 26 6.76 -7.90 20.76
C TYR A 26 6.34 -8.55 22.07
N PRO A 27 5.67 -7.81 22.98
CA PRO A 27 5.11 -8.38 24.21
C PRO A 27 4.10 -9.48 23.90
N PRO A 28 3.91 -10.48 24.80
CA PRO A 28 2.99 -11.59 24.57
C PRO A 28 1.56 -11.16 24.21
N LYS A 29 1.06 -10.07 24.81
CA LYS A 29 -0.26 -9.52 24.53
C LYS A 29 -0.39 -9.04 23.06
N ALA A 30 0.64 -8.43 22.51
CA ALA A 30 0.65 -7.95 21.13
C ALA A 30 0.77 -9.08 20.09
N ARG A 31 1.25 -10.26 20.49
CA ARG A 31 1.37 -11.43 19.59
C ARG A 31 0.03 -12.12 19.31
N ARG A 32 -0.98 -11.88 20.14
CA ARG A 32 -2.31 -12.51 20.07
C ARG A 32 -3.36 -11.64 19.37
N GLY A 33 -2.95 -10.53 18.77
CA GLY A 33 -3.83 -9.64 18.03
C GLY A 33 -4.38 -10.25 16.74
N ARG A 34 -5.41 -9.61 16.17
CA ARG A 34 -6.04 -10.01 14.89
C ARG A 34 -5.05 -10.01 13.72
N ILE A 35 -4.02 -9.19 13.78
CA ILE A 35 -2.97 -9.08 12.75
C ILE A 35 -1.66 -9.60 13.33
N HIS A 36 -0.99 -10.51 12.60
CA HIS A 36 0.29 -11.05 13.03
C HIS A 36 1.34 -9.92 13.15
N PRO A 37 2.16 -9.90 14.23
CA PRO A 37 3.15 -8.83 14.46
C PRO A 37 4.15 -8.65 13.32
N ALA A 38 4.49 -9.72 12.60
CA ALA A 38 5.43 -9.67 11.48
C ALA A 38 4.84 -9.04 10.19
N THR A 39 3.53 -8.82 10.10
CA THR A 39 2.86 -8.32 8.87
C THR A 39 3.50 -7.03 8.36
N ARG A 40 3.74 -6.06 9.24
CA ARG A 40 4.37 -4.78 8.86
C ARG A 40 5.82 -4.95 8.38
N THR A 41 6.56 -5.87 8.98
CA THR A 41 7.94 -6.16 8.59
C THR A 41 7.98 -6.78 7.20
N PHE A 42 7.13 -7.78 6.92
CA PHE A 42 7.02 -8.38 5.59
C PHE A 42 6.56 -7.37 4.55
N GLN A 43 5.60 -6.51 4.88
CA GLN A 43 5.16 -5.43 3.99
C GLN A 43 6.33 -4.49 3.66
N ALA A 44 7.11 -4.07 4.66
CA ALA A 44 8.26 -3.20 4.46
C ALA A 44 9.34 -3.84 3.58
N LEU A 45 9.63 -5.14 3.79
CA LEU A 45 10.59 -5.89 2.99
C LEU A 45 10.11 -6.01 1.53
N ARG A 46 8.83 -6.33 1.31
CA ARG A 46 8.24 -6.42 -0.03
C ARG A 46 8.34 -5.10 -0.77
N ILE A 47 7.94 -4.00 -0.12
CA ILE A 47 8.03 -2.65 -0.68
C ILE A 47 9.47 -2.30 -1.07
N ALA A 48 10.44 -2.61 -0.19
CA ALA A 48 11.84 -2.30 -0.44
C ALA A 48 12.44 -3.14 -1.58
N VAL A 49 12.17 -4.45 -1.60
CA VAL A 49 12.72 -5.36 -2.63
C VAL A 49 12.13 -5.05 -4.01
N ASN A 50 10.84 -4.75 -4.08
CA ASN A 50 10.13 -4.52 -5.34
C ASN A 50 10.12 -3.04 -5.77
N ASP A 51 10.65 -2.12 -4.97
CA ASP A 51 10.53 -0.67 -5.19
C ASP A 51 9.07 -0.24 -5.45
N GLU A 52 8.12 -0.83 -4.72
CA GLU A 52 6.68 -0.66 -4.98
C GLU A 52 6.25 0.81 -4.95
N LEU A 53 6.75 1.58 -3.99
CA LEU A 53 6.41 3.00 -3.88
C LEU A 53 7.06 3.85 -4.99
N GLY A 54 8.28 3.52 -5.41
CA GLY A 54 8.92 4.19 -6.54
C GLY A 54 8.21 3.89 -7.87
N VAL A 55 7.73 2.66 -8.06
CA VAL A 55 6.90 2.30 -9.23
C VAL A 55 5.60 3.09 -9.23
N LEU A 56 4.93 3.19 -8.07
CA LEU A 56 3.70 3.98 -7.93
C LEU A 56 3.95 5.47 -8.22
N ASP A 57 5.04 6.05 -7.70
CA ASP A 57 5.39 7.44 -7.93
C ASP A 57 5.61 7.73 -9.43
N ARG A 58 6.30 6.83 -10.15
CA ARG A 58 6.48 6.94 -11.61
C ARG A 58 5.16 6.82 -12.37
N LEU A 59 4.30 5.89 -11.97
CA LEU A 59 2.96 5.76 -12.55
C LEU A 59 2.15 7.05 -12.38
N LEU A 60 2.10 7.58 -11.17
CA LEU A 60 1.36 8.81 -10.87
C LEU A 60 1.87 10.03 -11.65
N GLN A 61 3.17 10.07 -11.92
CA GLN A 61 3.79 11.12 -12.71
C GLN A 61 3.43 11.03 -14.20
N GLN A 62 3.35 9.83 -14.75
CA GLN A 62 3.18 9.60 -16.19
C GLN A 62 1.73 9.41 -16.62
N ALA A 63 0.92 8.75 -15.79
CA ALA A 63 -0.45 8.37 -16.15
C ALA A 63 -1.34 9.55 -16.59
N PRO A 64 -1.25 10.75 -16.00
CA PRO A 64 -2.03 11.89 -16.48
C PRO A 64 -1.81 12.22 -17.96
N ASP A 65 -0.61 12.00 -18.49
CA ASP A 65 -0.30 12.32 -19.89
C ASP A 65 -0.83 11.27 -20.88
N TRP A 66 -1.21 10.09 -20.39
CA TRP A 66 -1.81 9.03 -21.21
C TRP A 66 -3.32 9.17 -21.37
N LEU A 67 -3.94 10.05 -20.58
CA LEU A 67 -5.37 10.26 -20.59
C LEU A 67 -5.78 11.28 -21.63
N GLU A 68 -6.86 11.00 -22.33
CA GLU A 68 -7.58 12.00 -23.09
C GLU A 68 -8.15 13.08 -22.16
N PRO A 69 -8.41 14.31 -22.66
CA PRO A 69 -9.16 15.31 -21.89
C PRO A 69 -10.43 14.71 -21.30
N GLU A 70 -10.72 15.02 -20.04
CA GLU A 70 -11.83 14.47 -19.26
C GLU A 70 -11.75 12.96 -18.95
N GLY A 71 -10.70 12.28 -19.39
CA GLY A 71 -10.42 10.88 -19.04
C GLY A 71 -10.25 10.69 -17.53
N LEU A 72 -10.61 9.52 -17.03
CA LEU A 72 -10.58 9.20 -15.59
C LEU A 72 -9.36 8.32 -15.26
N LEU A 73 -8.69 8.66 -14.16
CA LEU A 73 -7.66 7.85 -13.52
C LEU A 73 -8.18 7.32 -12.19
N GLY A 74 -8.42 6.02 -12.13
CA GLY A 74 -8.80 5.34 -10.90
C GLY A 74 -7.66 4.49 -10.35
N ILE A 75 -7.34 4.63 -9.07
CA ILE A 75 -6.29 3.85 -8.41
C ILE A 75 -6.83 3.23 -7.12
N ILE A 76 -6.58 1.93 -6.95
CA ILE A 76 -6.86 1.19 -5.73
C ILE A 76 -5.55 1.00 -4.97
N SER A 77 -5.53 1.42 -3.71
CA SER A 77 -4.43 1.22 -2.77
C SER A 77 -4.84 0.23 -1.69
N PHE A 78 -3.89 -0.53 -1.16
CA PHE A 78 -4.15 -1.54 -0.11
C PHE A 78 -3.49 -1.20 1.23
N HIS A 79 -2.70 -0.14 1.30
CA HIS A 79 -2.12 0.34 2.55
C HIS A 79 -1.94 1.87 2.55
N SER A 80 -1.68 2.41 3.73
CA SER A 80 -1.64 3.87 3.95
C SER A 80 -0.53 4.60 3.21
N LEU A 81 0.60 3.95 2.94
CA LEU A 81 1.71 4.58 2.21
C LEU A 81 1.37 4.81 0.74
N GLU A 82 0.72 3.84 0.10
CA GLU A 82 0.19 3.99 -1.26
C GLU A 82 -0.91 5.04 -1.30
N ASP A 83 -1.92 4.91 -0.43
CA ASP A 83 -3.07 5.83 -0.40
C ASP A 83 -2.65 7.30 -0.23
N ARG A 84 -1.65 7.55 0.63
CA ARG A 84 -1.10 8.90 0.83
C ARG A 84 -0.48 9.46 -0.44
N ARG A 85 0.27 8.64 -1.20
CA ARG A 85 0.87 9.06 -2.48
C ARG A 85 -0.17 9.39 -3.52
N VAL A 86 -1.16 8.52 -3.69
CA VAL A 86 -2.28 8.74 -4.62
C VAL A 86 -3.05 10.00 -4.24
N LYS A 87 -3.43 10.15 -2.97
CA LYS A 87 -4.11 11.35 -2.47
C LYS A 87 -3.32 12.62 -2.76
N THR A 88 -2.01 12.60 -2.51
CA THR A 88 -1.14 13.77 -2.70
C THR A 88 -0.99 14.10 -4.17
N ALA A 89 -0.77 13.10 -5.03
CA ALA A 89 -0.67 13.29 -6.48
C ALA A 89 -1.97 13.88 -7.06
N PHE A 90 -3.12 13.30 -6.72
CA PHE A 90 -4.42 13.78 -7.19
C PHE A 90 -4.80 15.19 -6.68
N LEU A 91 -4.18 15.64 -5.60
CA LEU A 91 -4.40 16.97 -5.05
C LEU A 91 -3.48 18.03 -5.66
N ARG A 92 -2.24 17.66 -5.99
CA ARG A 92 -1.17 18.60 -6.36
C ARG A 92 -0.89 18.67 -7.86
N ASP A 93 -1.27 17.65 -8.61
CA ASP A 93 -1.05 17.62 -10.05
C ASP A 93 -2.09 18.52 -10.76
N GLU A 94 -1.63 19.61 -11.34
CA GLU A 94 -2.48 20.58 -12.04
C GLU A 94 -3.17 20.00 -13.29
N ARG A 95 -2.67 18.88 -13.81
CA ARG A 95 -3.29 18.15 -14.92
C ARG A 95 -4.52 17.36 -14.51
N LEU A 96 -4.76 17.21 -13.18
CA LEU A 96 -5.80 16.38 -12.63
C LEU A 96 -6.77 17.18 -11.77
N GLN A 97 -8.05 16.89 -11.91
CA GLN A 97 -9.10 17.32 -10.98
C GLN A 97 -9.56 16.14 -10.15
N ARG A 98 -9.42 16.24 -8.83
CA ARG A 98 -9.83 15.19 -7.92
C ARG A 98 -11.34 15.02 -7.89
N ILE A 99 -11.84 13.82 -8.25
CA ILE A 99 -13.26 13.46 -8.19
C ILE A 99 -13.63 12.98 -6.77
N THR A 100 -12.87 12.05 -6.21
CA THR A 100 -13.13 11.53 -4.86
C THR A 100 -12.36 12.34 -3.81
N ARG A 101 -13.07 13.05 -2.92
CA ARG A 101 -12.44 13.73 -1.76
C ARG A 101 -11.97 12.75 -0.71
N LYS A 102 -12.79 11.72 -0.43
CA LYS A 102 -12.48 10.58 0.44
C LYS A 102 -12.32 9.35 -0.43
N PRO A 103 -11.49 8.37 -0.05
CA PRO A 103 -11.43 7.12 -0.78
C PRO A 103 -12.77 6.39 -0.67
N VAL A 104 -13.17 5.73 -1.75
CA VAL A 104 -14.24 4.74 -1.71
C VAL A 104 -13.67 3.46 -1.10
N VAL A 105 -14.36 2.90 -0.15
CA VAL A 105 -13.98 1.66 0.57
C VAL A 105 -15.03 0.61 0.36
N ALA A 106 -14.67 -0.67 0.58
CA ALA A 106 -15.59 -1.79 0.48
C ALA A 106 -16.74 -1.67 1.48
N THR A 107 -17.90 -2.16 1.11
CA THR A 107 -19.03 -2.36 2.03
C THR A 107 -18.79 -3.60 2.90
N GLU A 108 -19.51 -3.72 4.02
CA GLU A 108 -19.45 -4.92 4.88
C GLU A 108 -19.77 -6.19 4.08
N GLN A 109 -20.77 -6.13 3.21
CA GLN A 109 -21.17 -7.25 2.35
C GLN A 109 -20.04 -7.64 1.36
N GLU A 110 -19.34 -6.67 0.81
CA GLU A 110 -18.20 -6.93 -0.06
C GLU A 110 -17.01 -7.52 0.72
N GLU A 111 -16.74 -7.03 1.93
CA GLU A 111 -15.69 -7.57 2.78
C GLU A 111 -15.96 -9.01 3.20
N GLU A 112 -17.22 -9.36 3.45
CA GLU A 112 -17.64 -10.74 3.75
C GLU A 112 -17.43 -11.68 2.55
N ALA A 113 -17.83 -11.22 1.35
CA ALA A 113 -17.69 -12.01 0.13
C ALA A 113 -16.24 -12.06 -0.37
N ASN A 114 -15.47 -10.99 -0.17
CA ASN A 114 -14.07 -10.86 -0.57
C ASN A 114 -13.23 -10.20 0.55
N PRO A 115 -12.69 -10.97 1.50
CA PRO A 115 -11.91 -10.42 2.61
C PRO A 115 -10.68 -9.59 2.19
N ARG A 116 -10.20 -9.74 0.95
CA ARG A 116 -9.09 -8.94 0.42
C ARG A 116 -9.48 -7.48 0.18
N SER A 117 -10.76 -7.19 -0.02
CA SER A 117 -11.27 -5.83 -0.24
C SER A 117 -11.20 -4.94 1.00
N ARG A 118 -11.09 -5.51 2.19
CA ARG A 118 -11.11 -4.78 3.47
C ARG A 118 -10.11 -3.64 3.56
N SER A 119 -8.95 -3.76 2.95
CA SER A 119 -7.91 -2.74 2.98
C SER A 119 -7.92 -1.84 1.74
N ALA A 120 -8.77 -2.14 0.76
CA ALA A 120 -8.83 -1.42 -0.50
C ALA A 120 -9.36 0.01 -0.30
N LYS A 121 -8.69 0.96 -0.93
CA LYS A 121 -9.10 2.36 -0.99
C LYS A 121 -9.03 2.82 -2.43
N TRP A 122 -10.18 3.09 -3.02
CA TRP A 122 -10.28 3.56 -4.39
C TRP A 122 -10.39 5.06 -4.45
N ARG A 123 -9.53 5.68 -5.27
CA ARG A 123 -9.56 7.12 -5.56
C ARG A 123 -9.62 7.35 -7.06
N VAL A 124 -10.34 8.40 -7.44
CA VAL A 124 -10.52 8.80 -8.84
C VAL A 124 -10.18 10.28 -9.01
N ALA A 125 -9.45 10.58 -10.06
CA ALA A 125 -9.24 11.93 -10.58
C ALA A 125 -9.55 11.96 -12.08
N GLN A 126 -9.85 13.13 -12.60
CA GLN A 126 -10.15 13.37 -14.00
C GLN A 126 -9.06 14.24 -14.62
N ARG A 127 -8.67 13.94 -15.85
CA ARG A 127 -7.78 14.79 -16.63
C ARG A 127 -8.47 16.11 -16.91
N VAL A 128 -7.84 17.23 -16.55
CA VAL A 128 -8.33 18.57 -16.88
C VAL A 128 -8.22 18.79 -18.38
N ALA A 129 -9.26 19.34 -18.98
CA ALA A 129 -9.21 19.76 -20.37
C ALA A 129 -8.18 20.90 -20.52
N PRO A 130 -7.39 20.91 -21.60
CA PRO A 130 -6.54 22.06 -21.88
C PRO A 130 -7.39 23.32 -22.07
N ALA A 131 -6.89 24.41 -21.52
CA ALA A 131 -7.56 25.71 -21.63
C ALA A 131 -7.63 26.19 -23.09
#